data_2d23e27f6559be6ea8108479364cf129
#
_entry.id   2d23e27f6559be6ea8108479364cf129
#
_cell.length_a   1.000
_cell.length_b   1.000
_cell.length_c   1.000
_cell.angle_alpha   90.00
_cell.angle_beta   90.00
_cell.angle_gamma   90.00
#
_symmetry.space_group_name_H-M   'P 1'
#
loop_
_entity.id
_entity.type
_entity.pdbx_description
1 polymer ?
#
loop_
_entity_poly.entity_id
_entity_poly.type
_entity_poly.pdbx_seq_one_letter_code
_entity_poly.pdbx_strand_id
1 'polypeptide(L)'
;MTRSLYSKFILGYLIFGLLGFITIATFSSRMTRDYLMRERSEALYDEANDIAASCSQMYDGKRPDLAAFSSQLKSLGAYLRAEIWVADNQGAIFMDSRDGSRTQTVIPDFDPTASGSRSYTIGNYYGLFNEDVLTVSAPVIGNYTTYGYVILHLPVSQIAHSQSEILDILYITSAAIFGLSLIILLVFTQTVYLPLRKITVGAKEYAAGHLDYRIQVKTHDEMGYLSDTLNYMSDELDKMEEYQRNFIANVSHDFRSPLTSIKGYLEAILDGTIPPELYEKYISRVISETERLHKLT
;
A
#
# COMPACT_ATOMS: atom_id res chain seq x y z
N MET A 1 -10.07 15.79 21.53
CA MET A 1 -9.74 14.35 21.52
C MET A 1 -8.55 14.14 20.60
N THR A 2 -7.38 13.95 21.14
CA THR A 2 -6.18 13.61 20.35
C THR A 2 -6.37 12.20 19.81
N ARG A 3 -6.56 12.07 18.48
CA ARG A 3 -6.65 10.76 17.83
C ARG A 3 -5.39 9.97 18.16
N SER A 4 -5.53 8.79 18.73
CA SER A 4 -4.43 7.87 19.02
C SER A 4 -3.54 7.71 17.77
N LEU A 5 -2.22 7.66 17.95
CA LEU A 5 -1.27 7.38 16.87
C LEU A 5 -1.71 6.15 16.06
N TYR A 6 -2.24 5.14 16.74
CA TYR A 6 -2.77 3.93 16.16
C TYR A 6 -3.93 4.17 15.19
N SER A 7 -4.90 5.01 15.55
CA SER A 7 -6.02 5.33 14.65
C SER A 7 -5.57 6.09 13.40
N LYS A 8 -4.54 6.94 13.52
CA LYS A 8 -3.93 7.63 12.37
C LYS A 8 -3.21 6.64 11.46
N PHE A 9 -2.51 5.66 12.04
CA PHE A 9 -1.80 4.63 11.29
C PHE A 9 -2.77 3.71 10.53
N ILE A 10 -3.82 3.22 11.20
CA ILE A 10 -4.88 2.41 10.54
C ILE A 10 -5.54 3.19 9.41
N LEU A 11 -5.90 4.46 9.66
CA LEU A 11 -6.53 5.30 8.64
C LEU A 11 -5.62 5.50 7.42
N GLY A 12 -4.33 5.81 7.67
CA GLY A 12 -3.34 5.94 6.60
C GLY A 12 -3.18 4.64 5.79
N TYR A 13 -3.18 3.51 6.48
CA TYR A 13 -3.08 2.19 5.86
C TYR A 13 -4.31 1.86 4.99
N LEU A 14 -5.52 2.14 5.47
CA LEU A 14 -6.75 1.95 4.69
C LEU A 14 -6.81 2.87 3.48
N ILE A 15 -6.40 4.15 3.63
CA ILE A 15 -6.31 5.10 2.52
C ILE A 15 -5.30 4.59 1.47
N PHE A 16 -4.13 4.10 1.90
CA PHE A 16 -3.13 3.54 0.99
C PHE A 16 -3.66 2.34 0.21
N GLY A 17 -4.36 1.41 0.88
CA GLY A 17 -4.99 0.27 0.24
C GLY A 17 -6.07 0.67 -0.77
N LEU A 18 -6.92 1.63 -0.42
CA LEU A 18 -7.96 2.17 -1.30
C LEU A 18 -7.36 2.86 -2.53
N LEU A 19 -6.35 3.71 -2.34
CA LEU A 19 -5.64 4.37 -3.43
C LEU A 19 -4.94 3.36 -4.34
N GLY A 20 -4.31 2.33 -3.77
CA GLY A 20 -3.71 1.24 -4.52
C GLY A 20 -4.72 0.51 -5.40
N PHE A 21 -5.89 0.18 -4.84
CA PHE A 21 -6.98 -0.46 -5.60
C PHE A 21 -7.50 0.43 -6.73
N ILE A 22 -7.74 1.72 -6.46
CA ILE A 22 -8.19 2.68 -7.49
C ILE A 22 -7.15 2.80 -8.60
N THR A 23 -5.86 2.85 -8.26
CA THR A 23 -4.77 2.94 -9.23
C THR A 23 -4.75 1.70 -10.12
N ILE A 24 -4.86 0.50 -9.56
CA ILE A 24 -4.92 -0.75 -10.32
C ILE A 24 -6.18 -0.76 -11.22
N ALA A 25 -7.33 -0.42 -10.68
CA ALA A 25 -8.59 -0.44 -11.42
C ALA A 25 -8.59 0.53 -12.61
N THR A 26 -8.01 1.72 -12.47
CA THR A 26 -8.03 2.74 -13.52
C THR A 26 -6.86 2.61 -14.49
N PHE A 27 -5.63 2.53 -13.95
CA PHE A 27 -4.41 2.52 -14.75
C PHE A 27 -4.21 1.19 -15.48
N SER A 28 -4.35 0.06 -14.77
CA SER A 28 -4.18 -1.27 -15.39
C SER A 28 -5.25 -1.55 -16.44
N SER A 29 -6.51 -1.14 -16.20
CA SER A 29 -7.59 -1.31 -17.18
C SER A 29 -7.26 -0.60 -18.50
N ARG A 30 -6.79 0.65 -18.42
CA ARG A 30 -6.43 1.42 -19.61
C ARG A 30 -5.20 0.83 -20.31
N MET A 31 -4.17 0.52 -19.56
CA MET A 31 -2.93 -0.02 -20.11
C MET A 31 -3.12 -1.39 -20.76
N THR A 32 -3.91 -2.27 -20.14
CA THR A 32 -4.24 -3.59 -20.69
C THR A 32 -5.03 -3.47 -21.97
N ARG A 33 -6.00 -2.56 -22.03
CA ARG A 33 -6.78 -2.30 -23.26
C ARG A 33 -5.86 -1.83 -24.39
N ASP A 34 -5.04 -0.82 -24.16
CA ASP A 34 -4.15 -0.26 -25.17
C ASP A 34 -3.13 -1.30 -25.66
N TYR A 35 -2.61 -2.13 -24.74
CA TYR A 35 -1.72 -3.22 -25.06
C TYR A 35 -2.39 -4.27 -25.95
N LEU A 36 -3.57 -4.76 -25.54
CA LEU A 36 -4.31 -5.79 -26.31
C LEU A 36 -4.74 -5.26 -27.67
N MET A 37 -5.16 -4.00 -27.78
CA MET A 37 -5.50 -3.39 -29.06
C MET A 37 -4.30 -3.38 -30.00
N ARG A 38 -3.13 -2.99 -29.52
CA ARG A 38 -1.90 -2.98 -30.32
C ARG A 38 -1.47 -4.38 -30.72
N GLU A 39 -1.36 -5.28 -29.77
CA GLU A 39 -0.97 -6.67 -30.03
C GLU A 39 -1.87 -7.33 -31.06
N ARG A 40 -3.20 -7.18 -30.90
CA ARG A 40 -4.18 -7.75 -31.84
C ARG A 40 -4.11 -7.09 -33.21
N SER A 41 -3.90 -5.78 -33.27
CA SER A 41 -3.78 -5.10 -34.55
C SER A 41 -2.53 -5.51 -35.34
N GLU A 42 -1.41 -5.66 -34.67
CA GLU A 42 -0.16 -6.12 -35.28
C GLU A 42 -0.31 -7.57 -35.81
N ALA A 43 -0.85 -8.48 -34.99
CA ALA A 43 -1.08 -9.85 -35.40
C ALA A 43 -2.06 -9.97 -36.58
N LEU A 44 -3.15 -9.19 -36.57
CA LEU A 44 -4.10 -9.16 -37.68
C LEU A 44 -3.51 -8.54 -38.96
N TYR A 45 -2.63 -7.54 -38.82
CA TYR A 45 -1.97 -6.91 -39.94
C TYR A 45 -0.97 -7.87 -40.62
N ASP A 46 -0.22 -8.63 -39.85
CA ASP A 46 0.67 -9.65 -40.38
C ASP A 46 -0.11 -10.73 -41.15
N GLU A 47 -1.22 -11.20 -40.59
CA GLU A 47 -2.10 -12.16 -41.26
C GLU A 47 -2.75 -11.57 -42.51
N ALA A 48 -3.17 -10.29 -42.49
CA ALA A 48 -3.69 -9.62 -43.66
C ALA A 48 -2.65 -9.58 -44.81
N ASN A 49 -1.39 -9.34 -44.49
CA ASN A 49 -0.28 -9.36 -45.46
C ASN A 49 -0.05 -10.77 -46.05
N ASP A 50 -0.12 -11.80 -45.23
CA ASP A 50 0.05 -13.19 -45.69
C ASP A 50 -1.12 -13.61 -46.64
N ILE A 51 -2.34 -13.21 -46.29
CA ILE A 51 -3.49 -13.42 -47.17
C ILE A 51 -3.34 -12.60 -48.48
N ALA A 52 -2.89 -11.33 -48.37
CA ALA A 52 -2.69 -10.46 -49.52
C ALA A 52 -1.63 -11.00 -50.46
N ALA A 53 -0.51 -11.54 -49.90
CA ALA A 53 0.51 -12.22 -50.69
C ALA A 53 -0.03 -13.47 -51.42
N SER A 54 -0.89 -14.25 -50.76
CA SER A 54 -1.57 -15.40 -51.36
C SER A 54 -2.51 -14.98 -52.47
N CYS A 55 -3.25 -13.89 -52.28
CA CYS A 55 -4.12 -13.30 -53.34
C CYS A 55 -3.27 -12.85 -54.54
N SER A 56 -2.16 -12.17 -54.34
CA SER A 56 -1.26 -11.70 -55.40
C SER A 56 -0.80 -12.80 -56.31
N GLN A 57 -0.43 -13.95 -55.76
CA GLN A 57 0.00 -15.12 -56.54
C GLN A 57 -1.13 -15.66 -57.46
N MET A 58 -2.39 -15.43 -57.15
CA MET A 58 -3.52 -15.84 -57.97
C MET A 58 -3.66 -14.98 -59.22
N TYR A 59 -3.23 -13.72 -59.19
CA TYR A 59 -3.28 -12.80 -60.35
C TYR A 59 -2.13 -13.07 -61.36
N ASP A 60 -1.06 -13.74 -60.92
CA ASP A 60 0.13 -13.99 -61.75
C ASP A 60 0.06 -15.23 -62.68
N GLY A 61 -1.16 -15.60 -63.11
CA GLY A 61 -1.32 -16.49 -64.29
C GLY A 61 -1.73 -17.94 -64.03
N LYS A 62 -2.05 -18.37 -62.84
CA LYS A 62 -2.76 -19.61 -62.53
C LYS A 62 -4.24 -19.29 -62.36
N ARG A 63 -5.16 -20.02 -63.04
CA ARG A 63 -6.60 -19.92 -62.77
C ARG A 63 -6.83 -20.24 -61.29
N PRO A 64 -7.22 -19.28 -60.47
CA PRO A 64 -7.40 -19.53 -59.06
C PRO A 64 -8.59 -20.46 -58.87
N ASP A 65 -8.42 -21.48 -58.06
CA ASP A 65 -9.53 -22.22 -57.47
C ASP A 65 -10.17 -21.34 -56.40
N LEU A 66 -11.10 -20.46 -56.86
CA LEU A 66 -11.84 -19.49 -56.02
C LEU A 66 -12.60 -20.21 -54.91
N ALA A 67 -13.04 -21.46 -55.14
CA ALA A 67 -13.78 -22.23 -54.15
C ALA A 67 -12.87 -22.70 -53.02
N ALA A 68 -11.65 -23.20 -53.38
CA ALA A 68 -10.64 -23.61 -52.41
C ALA A 68 -10.17 -22.41 -51.55
N PHE A 69 -9.92 -21.27 -52.17
CA PHE A 69 -9.49 -20.05 -51.48
C PHE A 69 -10.60 -19.48 -50.56
N SER A 70 -11.85 -19.46 -51.02
CA SER A 70 -12.99 -19.07 -50.16
C SER A 70 -13.14 -19.99 -48.96
N SER A 71 -12.95 -21.30 -49.11
CA SER A 71 -12.95 -22.25 -48.00
C SER A 71 -11.81 -22.00 -47.01
N GLN A 72 -10.62 -21.66 -47.53
CA GLN A 72 -9.46 -21.31 -46.72
C GLN A 72 -9.71 -20.03 -45.92
N LEU A 73 -10.23 -18.95 -46.55
CA LEU A 73 -10.59 -17.71 -45.87
C LEU A 73 -11.64 -17.93 -44.78
N LYS A 74 -12.64 -18.79 -45.04
CA LYS A 74 -13.66 -19.14 -44.06
C LYS A 74 -13.05 -19.84 -42.83
N SER A 75 -12.16 -20.79 -43.08
CA SER A 75 -11.45 -21.51 -42.00
C SER A 75 -10.56 -20.58 -41.16
N LEU A 76 -9.87 -19.66 -41.85
CA LEU A 76 -8.99 -18.69 -41.21
C LEU A 76 -9.79 -17.64 -40.40
N GLY A 77 -10.90 -17.13 -41.01
CA GLY A 77 -11.80 -16.22 -40.29
C GLY A 77 -12.39 -16.83 -39.02
N ALA A 78 -12.75 -18.12 -39.08
CA ALA A 78 -13.24 -18.86 -37.92
C ALA A 78 -12.10 -19.05 -36.84
N TYR A 79 -10.87 -19.33 -37.26
CA TYR A 79 -9.73 -19.47 -36.40
C TYR A 79 -9.37 -18.15 -35.70
N LEU A 80 -9.26 -17.07 -36.47
CA LEU A 80 -8.95 -15.73 -35.98
C LEU A 80 -10.14 -15.09 -35.24
N ARG A 81 -11.34 -15.67 -35.36
CA ARG A 81 -12.61 -15.08 -34.92
C ARG A 81 -12.82 -13.68 -35.52
N ALA A 82 -12.28 -13.45 -36.71
CA ALA A 82 -12.34 -12.19 -37.46
C ALA A 82 -13.09 -12.38 -38.77
N GLU A 83 -13.72 -11.34 -39.23
CA GLU A 83 -14.32 -11.32 -40.55
C GLU A 83 -13.28 -10.83 -41.56
N ILE A 84 -13.10 -11.57 -42.67
CA ILE A 84 -12.07 -11.30 -43.67
C ILE A 84 -12.80 -10.95 -44.98
N TRP A 85 -12.53 -9.74 -45.45
CA TRP A 85 -12.99 -9.29 -46.76
C TRP A 85 -11.84 -9.13 -47.73
N VAL A 86 -12.09 -9.41 -48.99
CA VAL A 86 -11.21 -9.07 -50.11
C VAL A 86 -11.99 -8.14 -51.02
N ALA A 87 -11.49 -6.90 -51.18
CA ALA A 87 -12.13 -5.84 -51.91
C ALA A 87 -11.21 -5.32 -53.04
N ASP A 88 -11.81 -4.75 -54.08
CA ASP A 88 -11.06 -4.04 -55.10
C ASP A 88 -10.66 -2.62 -54.66
N ASN A 89 -10.00 -1.88 -55.57
CA ASN A 89 -9.56 -0.50 -55.29
C ASN A 89 -10.74 0.49 -55.18
N GLN A 90 -11.97 0.11 -55.56
CA GLN A 90 -13.18 0.91 -55.43
C GLN A 90 -14.03 0.52 -54.23
N GLY A 91 -13.54 -0.44 -53.41
CA GLY A 91 -14.24 -0.93 -52.22
C GLY A 91 -15.32 -1.97 -52.48
N ALA A 92 -15.42 -2.51 -53.73
CA ALA A 92 -16.37 -3.59 -54.03
C ALA A 92 -15.82 -4.91 -53.42
N ILE A 93 -16.59 -5.51 -52.49
CA ILE A 93 -16.23 -6.75 -51.82
C ILE A 93 -16.55 -7.92 -52.74
N PHE A 94 -15.57 -8.71 -53.11
CA PHE A 94 -15.77 -9.87 -53.96
C PHE A 94 -15.57 -11.22 -53.22
N MET A 95 -15.01 -11.20 -52.03
CA MET A 95 -14.97 -12.34 -51.11
C MET A 95 -15.23 -11.90 -49.67
N ASP A 96 -16.00 -12.72 -48.98
CA ASP A 96 -16.32 -12.58 -47.55
C ASP A 96 -16.18 -13.95 -46.89
N SER A 97 -15.42 -14.00 -45.80
CA SER A 97 -15.18 -15.25 -45.03
C SER A 97 -16.46 -15.78 -44.35
N ARG A 98 -17.50 -14.94 -44.13
CA ARG A 98 -18.78 -15.38 -43.56
C ARG A 98 -19.70 -16.01 -44.59
N ASP A 99 -19.91 -15.32 -45.70
CA ASP A 99 -20.96 -15.73 -46.67
C ASP A 99 -20.44 -16.62 -47.79
N GLY A 100 -19.13 -16.65 -48.02
CA GLY A 100 -18.50 -17.50 -49.07
C GLY A 100 -18.95 -17.20 -50.50
N SER A 101 -19.85 -16.27 -50.71
CA SER A 101 -20.41 -15.86 -51.99
C SER A 101 -19.98 -14.44 -52.35
N ARG A 102 -19.98 -14.15 -53.67
CA ARG A 102 -19.71 -12.81 -54.18
C ARG A 102 -20.76 -11.84 -53.63
N THR A 103 -20.41 -11.10 -52.57
CA THR A 103 -21.25 -10.02 -52.10
C THR A 103 -21.14 -8.85 -53.05
N GLN A 104 -22.27 -8.31 -53.52
CA GLN A 104 -22.29 -7.06 -54.31
C GLN A 104 -22.24 -5.82 -53.40
N THR A 105 -21.70 -5.98 -52.19
CA THR A 105 -21.60 -4.89 -51.22
C THR A 105 -20.38 -4.04 -51.53
N VAL A 106 -20.60 -2.74 -51.71
CA VAL A 106 -19.55 -1.74 -51.90
C VAL A 106 -19.36 -1.00 -50.58
N ILE A 107 -18.13 -0.87 -50.12
CA ILE A 107 -17.81 -0.10 -48.95
C ILE A 107 -18.02 1.39 -49.28
N PRO A 108 -18.90 2.13 -48.57
CA PRO A 108 -19.14 3.54 -48.84
C PRO A 108 -17.86 4.36 -48.59
N ASP A 109 -17.55 5.30 -49.47
CA ASP A 109 -16.40 6.21 -49.33
C ASP A 109 -15.09 5.49 -48.99
N PHE A 110 -14.85 4.33 -49.59
CA PHE A 110 -13.68 3.50 -49.31
C PHE A 110 -12.39 4.25 -49.52
N ASP A 111 -11.67 4.53 -48.42
CA ASP A 111 -10.32 5.08 -48.45
C ASP A 111 -9.38 4.15 -47.65
N PRO A 112 -8.55 3.35 -48.35
CA PRO A 112 -7.61 2.44 -47.71
C PRO A 112 -6.50 3.16 -46.96
N THR A 113 -6.34 4.48 -47.18
CA THR A 113 -5.34 5.32 -46.46
C THR A 113 -5.93 6.05 -45.26
N ALA A 114 -7.22 5.91 -44.99
CA ALA A 114 -7.95 6.61 -43.93
C ALA A 114 -7.40 6.28 -42.51
N SER A 115 -6.70 5.14 -42.34
CA SER A 115 -6.04 4.79 -41.10
C SER A 115 -4.85 5.71 -40.74
N GLY A 116 -4.38 6.55 -41.65
CA GLY A 116 -3.27 7.49 -41.48
C GLY A 116 -1.98 6.79 -41.05
N SER A 117 -1.32 7.29 -39.99
CA SER A 117 -0.11 6.67 -39.45
C SER A 117 -0.37 5.48 -38.53
N ARG A 118 -1.63 5.14 -38.25
CA ARG A 118 -1.98 3.96 -37.45
C ARG A 118 -2.24 2.77 -38.38
N SER A 119 -1.72 1.61 -37.99
CA SER A 119 -1.94 0.37 -38.74
C SER A 119 -3.35 -0.21 -38.62
N TYR A 120 -4.26 0.46 -37.86
CA TYR A 120 -5.64 0.00 -37.63
C TYR A 120 -6.61 1.16 -37.39
N THR A 121 -7.91 0.90 -37.61
CA THR A 121 -9.03 1.77 -37.27
C THR A 121 -9.97 1.07 -36.29
N ILE A 122 -10.69 1.86 -35.47
CA ILE A 122 -11.72 1.34 -34.54
C ILE A 122 -13.01 2.09 -34.82
N GLY A 123 -14.10 1.37 -34.97
CA GLY A 123 -15.43 1.89 -35.18
C GLY A 123 -16.33 0.90 -35.92
N ASN A 124 -17.50 1.34 -36.33
CA ASN A 124 -18.48 0.51 -37.06
C ASN A 124 -18.18 0.28 -38.53
N TYR A 125 -16.98 0.62 -38.98
CA TYR A 125 -16.46 0.51 -40.33
C TYR A 125 -17.50 0.92 -41.39
N TYR A 126 -17.64 2.23 -41.56
CA TYR A 126 -18.61 2.85 -42.49
C TYR A 126 -20.09 2.45 -42.28
N GLY A 127 -20.43 2.06 -41.02
CA GLY A 127 -21.79 1.63 -40.66
C GLY A 127 -22.16 0.21 -41.11
N LEU A 128 -21.22 -0.57 -41.59
CA LEU A 128 -21.42 -1.95 -42.02
C LEU A 128 -21.51 -2.96 -40.87
N PHE A 129 -21.02 -2.58 -39.67
CA PHE A 129 -21.13 -3.38 -38.48
C PHE A 129 -22.01 -2.75 -37.41
N ASN A 130 -22.76 -3.59 -36.68
CA ASN A 130 -23.63 -3.15 -35.58
C ASN A 130 -22.85 -2.89 -34.28
N GLU A 131 -21.58 -3.27 -34.24
CA GLU A 131 -20.66 -3.06 -33.08
C GLU A 131 -19.34 -2.48 -33.58
N ASP A 132 -18.56 -1.94 -32.65
CA ASP A 132 -17.21 -1.47 -32.97
C ASP A 132 -16.32 -2.67 -33.31
N VAL A 133 -15.61 -2.56 -34.42
CA VAL A 133 -14.61 -3.51 -34.88
C VAL A 133 -13.23 -2.85 -34.95
N LEU A 134 -12.20 -3.61 -34.61
CA LEU A 134 -10.82 -3.27 -34.92
C LEU A 134 -10.59 -3.75 -36.38
N THR A 135 -10.28 -2.80 -37.27
CA THR A 135 -10.07 -3.08 -38.68
C THR A 135 -8.61 -2.83 -39.06
N VAL A 136 -8.04 -3.79 -39.75
CA VAL A 136 -6.74 -3.67 -40.44
C VAL A 136 -6.92 -3.91 -41.92
N SER A 137 -6.08 -3.27 -42.73
CA SER A 137 -6.12 -3.46 -44.21
C SER A 137 -4.69 -3.65 -44.73
N ALA A 138 -4.52 -4.61 -45.61
CA ALA A 138 -3.27 -4.85 -46.33
C ALA A 138 -3.49 -4.82 -47.86
N PRO A 139 -2.63 -4.13 -48.63
CA PRO A 139 -2.79 -4.05 -50.07
C PRO A 139 -2.35 -5.37 -50.75
N VAL A 140 -3.16 -5.79 -51.73
CA VAL A 140 -2.81 -6.89 -52.66
C VAL A 140 -2.00 -6.30 -53.80
N ILE A 141 -0.69 -6.48 -53.76
CA ILE A 141 0.23 -5.90 -54.74
C ILE A 141 0.75 -6.99 -55.66
N GLY A 142 0.67 -6.75 -56.97
CA GLY A 142 1.26 -7.58 -58.02
C GLY A 142 1.60 -6.72 -59.24
N ASN A 143 2.68 -7.08 -59.97
CA ASN A 143 3.17 -6.36 -61.12
C ASN A 143 3.30 -4.83 -60.94
N TYR A 144 3.78 -4.38 -59.77
CA TYR A 144 3.92 -2.97 -59.41
C TYR A 144 2.60 -2.17 -59.32
N THR A 145 1.45 -2.85 -59.24
CA THR A 145 0.11 -2.23 -59.09
C THR A 145 -0.62 -2.84 -57.90
N THR A 146 -1.46 -2.06 -57.26
CA THR A 146 -2.37 -2.56 -56.22
C THR A 146 -3.64 -3.07 -56.93
N TYR A 147 -3.95 -4.34 -56.75
CA TYR A 147 -5.15 -4.97 -57.28
C TYR A 147 -6.38 -4.82 -56.39
N GLY A 148 -6.15 -4.64 -55.10
CA GLY A 148 -7.20 -4.52 -54.11
C GLY A 148 -6.64 -4.58 -52.70
N TYR A 149 -7.50 -4.88 -51.75
CA TYR A 149 -7.16 -4.89 -50.32
C TYR A 149 -7.75 -6.10 -49.63
N VAL A 150 -6.99 -6.69 -48.73
CA VAL A 150 -7.46 -7.65 -47.70
C VAL A 150 -7.76 -6.88 -46.46
N ILE A 151 -8.96 -7.01 -45.93
CA ILE A 151 -9.47 -6.24 -44.81
C ILE A 151 -9.93 -7.25 -43.75
N LEU A 152 -9.38 -7.15 -42.54
CA LEU A 152 -9.74 -8.00 -41.42
C LEU A 152 -10.45 -7.16 -40.34
N HIS A 153 -11.61 -7.66 -39.90
CA HIS A 153 -12.43 -7.03 -38.89
C HIS A 153 -12.53 -7.92 -37.67
N LEU A 154 -12.03 -7.45 -36.51
CA LEU A 154 -12.15 -8.15 -35.25
C LEU A 154 -13.11 -7.38 -34.33
N PRO A 155 -14.20 -7.97 -33.83
CA PRO A 155 -15.08 -7.33 -32.86
C PRO A 155 -14.34 -6.88 -31.62
N VAL A 156 -14.50 -5.60 -31.24
CA VAL A 156 -13.89 -5.04 -30.03
C VAL A 156 -14.39 -5.74 -28.76
N SER A 157 -15.61 -6.28 -28.81
CA SER A 157 -16.20 -7.09 -27.74
C SER A 157 -15.34 -8.30 -27.35
N GLN A 158 -14.64 -8.92 -28.31
CA GLN A 158 -13.73 -10.03 -28.02
C GLN A 158 -12.46 -9.57 -27.28
N ILE A 159 -11.93 -8.39 -27.66
CA ILE A 159 -10.79 -7.80 -26.95
C ILE A 159 -11.20 -7.41 -25.54
N ALA A 160 -12.40 -6.86 -25.36
CA ALA A 160 -12.96 -6.53 -24.06
C ALA A 160 -13.12 -7.77 -23.15
N HIS A 161 -13.50 -8.91 -23.74
CA HIS A 161 -13.58 -10.17 -22.98
C HIS A 161 -12.20 -10.63 -22.49
N SER A 162 -11.18 -10.65 -23.35
CA SER A 162 -9.80 -10.97 -22.94
C SER A 162 -9.26 -9.97 -21.92
N GLN A 163 -9.61 -8.69 -22.07
CA GLN A 163 -9.26 -7.66 -21.08
C GLN A 163 -9.87 -7.99 -19.72
N SER A 164 -11.18 -8.37 -19.67
CA SER A 164 -11.85 -8.68 -18.39
C SER A 164 -11.19 -9.86 -17.68
N GLU A 165 -10.81 -10.91 -18.39
CA GLU A 165 -10.11 -12.07 -17.81
C GLU A 165 -8.78 -11.68 -17.16
N ILE A 166 -7.99 -10.81 -17.81
CA ILE A 166 -6.71 -10.31 -17.24
C ILE A 166 -7.00 -9.43 -16.02
N LEU A 167 -8.00 -8.56 -16.08
CA LEU A 167 -8.36 -7.68 -14.97
C LEU A 167 -8.88 -8.47 -13.76
N ASP A 168 -9.62 -9.55 -13.96
CA ASP A 168 -10.10 -10.41 -12.88
C ASP A 168 -8.92 -11.05 -12.13
N ILE A 169 -7.90 -11.52 -12.85
CA ILE A 169 -6.66 -12.04 -12.24
C ILE A 169 -5.96 -10.92 -11.42
N LEU A 170 -5.87 -9.71 -11.96
CA LEU A 170 -5.27 -8.57 -11.26
C LEU A 170 -6.04 -8.19 -10.00
N TYR A 171 -7.38 -8.18 -10.06
CA TYR A 171 -8.22 -7.87 -8.90
C TYR A 171 -8.11 -8.93 -7.81
N ILE A 172 -8.15 -10.22 -8.17
CA ILE A 172 -7.99 -11.32 -7.20
C ILE A 172 -6.61 -11.26 -6.55
N THR A 173 -5.56 -11.05 -7.33
CA THR A 173 -4.18 -10.93 -6.82
C THR A 173 -4.03 -9.73 -5.88
N SER A 174 -4.60 -8.58 -6.26
CA SER A 174 -4.60 -7.37 -5.45
C SER A 174 -5.36 -7.55 -4.13
N ALA A 175 -6.52 -8.23 -4.18
CA ALA A 175 -7.29 -8.56 -2.99
C ALA A 175 -6.52 -9.52 -2.05
N ALA A 176 -5.81 -10.50 -2.61
CA ALA A 176 -4.98 -11.42 -1.84
C ALA A 176 -3.80 -10.69 -1.16
N ILE A 177 -3.11 -9.81 -1.88
CA ILE A 177 -2.02 -8.98 -1.33
C ILE A 177 -2.54 -8.05 -0.24
N PHE A 178 -3.70 -7.42 -0.44
CA PHE A 178 -4.31 -6.57 0.57
C PHE A 178 -4.71 -7.36 1.82
N GLY A 179 -5.28 -8.56 1.64
CA GLY A 179 -5.59 -9.47 2.74
C GLY A 179 -4.34 -9.89 3.54
N LEU A 180 -3.25 -10.24 2.84
CA LEU A 180 -1.98 -10.57 3.48
C LEU A 180 -1.41 -9.36 4.26
N SER A 181 -1.52 -8.17 3.70
CA SER A 181 -1.06 -6.95 4.37
C SER A 181 -1.87 -6.60 5.63
N LEU A 182 -3.17 -6.96 5.70
CA LEU A 182 -3.96 -6.86 6.92
C LEU A 182 -3.47 -7.81 8.02
N ILE A 183 -3.01 -9.00 7.64
CA ILE A 183 -2.39 -9.94 8.60
C ILE A 183 -1.13 -9.33 9.20
N ILE A 184 -0.28 -8.71 8.38
CA ILE A 184 0.93 -7.99 8.84
C ILE A 184 0.54 -6.85 9.80
N LEU A 185 -0.52 -6.11 9.53
CA LEU A 185 -1.03 -5.06 10.42
C LEU A 185 -1.48 -5.62 11.78
N LEU A 186 -2.13 -6.79 11.80
CA LEU A 186 -2.53 -7.47 13.03
C LEU A 186 -1.31 -7.92 13.84
N VAL A 187 -0.31 -8.53 13.19
CA VAL A 187 0.95 -8.94 13.83
C VAL A 187 1.64 -7.71 14.41
N PHE A 188 1.81 -6.63 13.65
CA PHE A 188 2.40 -5.39 14.12
C PHE A 188 1.66 -4.81 15.35
N THR A 189 0.33 -4.87 15.33
CA THR A 189 -0.49 -4.41 16.46
C THR A 189 -0.19 -5.20 17.73
N GLN A 190 -0.05 -6.51 17.64
CA GLN A 190 0.20 -7.38 18.79
C GLN A 190 1.65 -7.32 19.27
N THR A 191 2.62 -7.28 18.36
CA THR A 191 4.04 -7.37 18.71
C THR A 191 4.67 -6.02 19.04
N VAL A 192 4.16 -4.92 18.48
CA VAL A 192 4.77 -3.59 18.66
C VAL A 192 3.83 -2.63 19.39
N TYR A 193 2.61 -2.43 18.87
CA TYR A 193 1.75 -1.37 19.39
C TYR A 193 1.26 -1.64 20.82
N LEU A 194 0.76 -2.84 21.11
CA LEU A 194 0.22 -3.16 22.43
C LEU A 194 1.30 -3.15 23.51
N PRO A 195 2.51 -3.73 23.34
CA PRO A 195 3.61 -3.59 24.28
C PRO A 195 4.02 -2.13 24.53
N LEU A 196 4.20 -1.35 23.47
CA LEU A 196 4.56 0.07 23.55
C LEU A 196 3.51 0.89 24.33
N ARG A 197 2.23 0.59 24.13
CA ARG A 197 1.16 1.22 24.90
C ARG A 197 1.24 0.90 26.39
N LYS A 198 1.53 -0.37 26.74
CA LYS A 198 1.71 -0.78 28.15
C LYS A 198 2.89 -0.05 28.80
N ILE A 199 4.00 0.04 28.10
CA ILE A 199 5.20 0.77 28.56
C ILE A 199 4.87 2.25 28.78
N THR A 200 4.17 2.87 27.82
CA THR A 200 3.79 4.29 27.94
C THR A 200 2.84 4.55 29.11
N VAL A 201 1.92 3.61 29.41
CA VAL A 201 1.03 3.71 30.57
C VAL A 201 1.84 3.59 31.85
N GLY A 202 2.71 2.59 31.95
CA GLY A 202 3.55 2.40 33.14
C GLY A 202 4.50 3.56 33.41
N ALA A 203 5.12 4.13 32.38
CA ALA A 203 5.94 5.32 32.52
C ALA A 203 5.15 6.54 33.05
N LYS A 204 3.85 6.65 32.71
CA LYS A 204 2.97 7.68 33.27
C LYS A 204 2.63 7.43 34.74
N GLU A 205 2.42 6.17 35.13
CA GLU A 205 2.21 5.80 36.54
C GLU A 205 3.46 6.16 37.36
N TYR A 206 4.67 5.87 36.87
CA TYR A 206 5.92 6.26 37.54
C TYR A 206 6.05 7.77 37.67
N ALA A 207 5.72 8.52 36.62
CA ALA A 207 5.72 9.99 36.66
C ALA A 207 4.66 10.58 37.61
N ALA A 208 3.61 9.82 37.92
CA ALA A 208 2.58 10.18 38.90
C ALA A 208 2.97 9.80 40.36
N GLY A 209 4.12 9.16 40.55
CA GLY A 209 4.60 8.70 41.87
C GLY A 209 4.15 7.28 42.25
N HIS A 210 3.48 6.57 41.35
CA HIS A 210 3.06 5.19 41.60
C HIS A 210 4.19 4.23 41.25
N LEU A 211 5.25 4.23 42.07
CA LEU A 211 6.46 3.44 41.83
C LEU A 211 6.28 1.93 42.11
N ASP A 212 5.18 1.54 42.74
CA ASP A 212 4.75 0.17 42.93
C ASP A 212 4.13 -0.49 41.70
N TYR A 213 3.72 0.32 40.70
CA TYR A 213 3.19 -0.20 39.43
C TYR A 213 4.26 -1.05 38.73
N ARG A 214 3.84 -2.11 38.01
CA ARG A 214 4.76 -2.97 37.24
C ARG A 214 4.29 -3.06 35.80
N ILE A 215 5.18 -2.67 34.89
CA ILE A 215 4.98 -2.83 33.46
C ILE A 215 5.10 -4.32 33.11
N GLN A 216 4.03 -4.91 32.58
CA GLN A 216 3.99 -6.34 32.20
C GLN A 216 4.05 -6.50 30.69
N VAL A 217 5.25 -6.57 30.13
CA VAL A 217 5.55 -6.92 28.74
C VAL A 217 6.37 -8.20 28.74
N LYS A 218 5.78 -9.29 28.22
CA LYS A 218 6.40 -10.63 28.25
C LYS A 218 6.98 -10.99 26.87
N THR A 219 7.68 -10.05 26.25
CA THR A 219 8.41 -10.30 25.00
C THR A 219 9.90 -10.46 25.29
N HIS A 220 10.61 -11.21 24.44
CA HIS A 220 12.07 -11.40 24.57
C HIS A 220 12.84 -10.53 23.54
N ASP A 221 12.29 -9.38 23.24
CA ASP A 221 12.81 -8.40 22.30
C ASP A 221 13.12 -7.08 23.00
N GLU A 222 13.39 -6.03 22.26
CA GLU A 222 13.69 -4.69 22.74
C GLU A 222 12.56 -4.11 23.60
N MET A 223 11.30 -4.53 23.38
CA MET A 223 10.16 -4.07 24.17
C MET A 223 10.16 -4.69 25.58
N GLY A 224 10.51 -5.98 25.68
CA GLY A 224 10.70 -6.64 26.95
C GLY A 224 11.86 -6.01 27.74
N TYR A 225 13.02 -5.83 27.09
CA TYR A 225 14.18 -5.19 27.70
C TYR A 225 13.87 -3.77 28.20
N LEU A 226 13.15 -2.97 27.40
CA LEU A 226 12.73 -1.61 27.79
C LEU A 226 11.81 -1.63 29.01
N SER A 227 10.85 -2.59 29.05
CA SER A 227 9.96 -2.78 30.20
C SER A 227 10.73 -3.09 31.48
N ASP A 228 11.69 -4.02 31.40
CA ASP A 228 12.50 -4.44 32.56
C ASP A 228 13.40 -3.29 33.04
N THR A 229 13.99 -2.53 32.14
CA THR A 229 14.81 -1.36 32.47
C THR A 229 13.99 -0.27 33.17
N LEU A 230 12.77 0.00 32.72
CA LEU A 230 11.88 0.96 33.37
C LEU A 230 11.41 0.47 34.74
N ASN A 231 11.10 -0.82 34.89
CA ASN A 231 10.77 -1.41 36.18
C ASN A 231 11.95 -1.28 37.17
N TYR A 232 13.19 -1.58 36.71
CA TYR A 232 14.39 -1.41 37.53
C TYR A 232 14.61 0.05 37.95
N MET A 233 14.40 1.02 37.03
CA MET A 233 14.46 2.44 37.34
C MET A 233 13.45 2.83 38.42
N SER A 234 12.22 2.30 38.35
CA SER A 234 11.17 2.53 39.35
C SER A 234 11.62 2.00 40.74
N ASP A 235 12.20 0.82 40.80
CA ASP A 235 12.73 0.24 42.07
C ASP A 235 13.82 1.12 42.68
N GLU A 236 14.70 1.68 41.88
CA GLU A 236 15.77 2.57 42.37
C GLU A 236 15.20 3.93 42.85
N LEU A 237 14.19 4.45 42.19
CA LEU A 237 13.48 5.68 42.63
C LEU A 237 12.75 5.46 43.97
N ASP A 238 12.08 4.33 44.14
CA ASP A 238 11.38 3.99 45.40
C ASP A 238 12.33 3.88 46.55
N LYS A 239 13.48 3.18 46.39
CA LYS A 239 14.54 3.12 47.36
C LYS A 239 15.07 4.51 47.72
N MET A 240 15.30 5.37 46.72
CA MET A 240 15.80 6.72 46.96
C MET A 240 14.79 7.57 47.76
N GLU A 241 13.48 7.43 47.50
CA GLU A 241 12.44 8.10 48.29
C GLU A 241 12.42 7.58 49.74
N GLU A 242 12.56 6.27 49.95
CA GLU A 242 12.68 5.67 51.29
C GLU A 242 13.91 6.20 52.03
N TYR A 243 15.09 6.21 51.38
CA TYR A 243 16.30 6.79 51.95
C TYR A 243 16.12 8.26 52.34
N GLN A 244 15.51 9.05 51.48
CA GLN A 244 15.26 10.46 51.76
C GLN A 244 14.32 10.63 52.95
N ARG A 245 13.25 9.84 53.06
CA ARG A 245 12.30 9.86 54.19
C ARG A 245 12.98 9.50 55.50
N ASN A 246 13.77 8.41 55.48
CA ASN A 246 14.51 7.95 56.63
C ASN A 246 15.59 8.96 57.06
N PHE A 247 16.27 9.58 56.07
CA PHE A 247 17.26 10.62 56.34
C PHE A 247 16.63 11.82 57.08
N ILE A 248 15.52 12.34 56.56
CA ILE A 248 14.78 13.47 57.16
C ILE A 248 14.33 13.10 58.58
N ALA A 249 13.81 11.86 58.80
CA ALA A 249 13.34 11.42 60.08
C ALA A 249 14.49 11.36 61.11
N ASN A 250 15.62 10.74 60.73
CA ASN A 250 16.81 10.61 61.55
C ASN A 250 17.43 11.97 61.89
N VAL A 251 17.60 12.84 60.91
CA VAL A 251 18.09 14.21 61.13
C VAL A 251 17.16 14.98 62.08
N SER A 252 15.86 14.87 61.89
CA SER A 252 14.88 15.53 62.80
C SER A 252 14.96 15.03 64.23
N HIS A 253 15.17 13.71 64.42
CA HIS A 253 15.36 13.11 65.73
C HIS A 253 16.64 13.59 66.37
N ASP A 254 17.75 13.58 65.61
CA ASP A 254 19.09 13.95 66.16
C ASP A 254 19.20 15.45 66.51
N PHE A 255 18.42 16.31 65.85
CA PHE A 255 18.29 17.69 66.23
C PHE A 255 17.37 17.91 67.46
N ARG A 256 16.26 17.15 67.56
CA ARG A 256 15.25 17.34 68.61
C ARG A 256 15.79 17.06 70.01
N SER A 257 16.61 15.99 70.13
CA SER A 257 17.16 15.55 71.41
C SER A 257 18.02 16.63 72.09
N PRO A 258 19.10 17.16 71.46
CA PRO A 258 19.95 18.20 72.10
C PRO A 258 19.20 19.51 72.29
N LEU A 259 18.28 19.91 71.37
CA LEU A 259 17.47 21.11 71.55
C LEU A 259 16.54 21.01 72.76
N THR A 260 15.94 19.86 73.02
CA THR A 260 15.13 19.60 74.22
C THR A 260 15.96 19.69 75.48
N SER A 261 17.19 19.14 75.48
CA SER A 261 18.09 19.24 76.60
C SER A 261 18.56 20.67 76.89
N ILE A 262 18.96 21.41 75.83
CA ILE A 262 19.31 22.85 75.94
C ILE A 262 18.18 23.64 76.53
N LYS A 263 16.94 23.49 75.99
CA LYS A 263 15.77 24.18 76.47
C LYS A 263 15.47 23.84 77.93
N GLY A 264 15.47 22.54 78.27
CA GLY A 264 15.19 22.09 79.63
C GLY A 264 16.20 22.61 80.66
N TYR A 265 17.51 22.62 80.35
CA TYR A 265 18.51 23.20 81.26
C TYR A 265 18.31 24.73 81.40
N LEU A 266 18.06 25.44 80.33
CA LEU A 266 17.84 26.87 80.39
C LEU A 266 16.54 27.24 81.17
N GLU A 267 15.47 26.50 80.97
CA GLU A 267 14.22 26.65 81.73
C GLU A 267 14.45 26.38 83.25
N ALA A 268 15.17 25.31 83.58
CA ALA A 268 15.49 24.95 84.99
C ALA A 268 16.43 25.96 85.71
N ILE A 269 17.27 26.67 84.95
CA ILE A 269 18.07 27.78 85.47
C ILE A 269 17.15 29.01 85.67
N LEU A 270 16.22 29.33 84.78
CA LEU A 270 15.34 30.47 84.85
C LEU A 270 14.33 30.38 85.97
N ASP A 271 13.74 29.20 86.17
CA ASP A 271 12.72 28.96 87.20
C ASP A 271 13.27 28.70 88.58
N GLY A 272 14.61 28.70 88.75
CA GLY A 272 15.28 28.52 90.06
C GLY A 272 15.32 27.07 90.50
N THR A 273 14.97 26.07 89.69
CA THR A 273 15.07 24.64 89.99
C THR A 273 16.53 24.23 90.15
N ILE A 274 17.43 24.90 89.41
CA ILE A 274 18.88 24.71 89.54
C ILE A 274 19.49 25.77 90.47
N PRO A 275 20.12 25.42 91.61
CA PRO A 275 20.74 26.39 92.52
C PRO A 275 21.89 27.15 91.83
N PRO A 276 22.15 28.41 92.18
CA PRO A 276 23.20 29.25 91.59
C PRO A 276 24.57 28.63 91.54
N GLU A 277 24.91 27.81 92.59
CA GLU A 277 26.19 27.11 92.68
C GLU A 277 26.43 26.07 91.59
N LEU A 278 25.35 25.66 90.86
CA LEU A 278 25.39 24.68 89.80
C LEU A 278 25.29 25.27 88.41
N TYR A 279 25.08 26.60 88.26
CA TYR A 279 24.90 27.26 86.96
C TYR A 279 26.04 26.99 86.00
N GLU A 280 27.28 27.09 86.43
CA GLU A 280 28.47 26.84 85.61
C GLU A 280 28.42 25.42 84.96
N LYS A 281 28.07 24.41 85.74
CA LYS A 281 27.98 23.03 85.30
C LYS A 281 26.89 22.84 84.20
N TYR A 282 25.73 23.45 84.41
CA TYR A 282 24.58 23.28 83.44
C TYR A 282 24.75 24.15 82.21
N ILE A 283 25.37 25.34 82.33
CA ILE A 283 25.71 26.19 81.18
C ILE A 283 26.76 25.47 80.30
N SER A 284 27.78 24.85 80.96
CA SER A 284 28.76 24.03 80.20
C SER A 284 28.14 22.87 79.43
N ARG A 285 27.08 22.23 79.97
CA ARG A 285 26.32 21.22 79.28
C ARG A 285 25.58 21.78 78.10
N VAL A 286 24.93 22.98 78.23
CA VAL A 286 24.24 23.70 77.12
C VAL A 286 25.23 23.99 75.99
N ILE A 287 26.45 24.48 76.36
CA ILE A 287 27.51 24.75 75.39
C ILE A 287 27.90 23.46 74.64
N SER A 288 28.08 22.38 75.36
CA SER A 288 28.46 21.06 74.78
C SER A 288 27.39 20.53 73.85
N GLU A 289 26.08 20.65 74.17
CA GLU A 289 25.03 20.23 73.33
C GLU A 289 24.86 21.19 72.07
N THR A 290 25.23 22.46 72.24
CA THR A 290 25.28 23.40 71.08
C THR A 290 26.44 23.08 70.14
N GLU A 291 27.64 22.73 70.71
CA GLU A 291 28.77 22.26 69.88
C GLU A 291 28.46 20.96 69.14
N ARG A 292 27.69 20.05 69.80
CA ARG A 292 27.25 18.82 69.20
C ARG A 292 26.29 19.09 67.99
N LEU A 293 25.36 20.03 68.15
CA LEU A 293 24.48 20.48 67.07
C LEU A 293 25.26 21.10 65.92
N HIS A 294 26.29 21.90 66.22
CA HIS A 294 27.14 22.52 65.19
C HIS A 294 27.91 21.47 64.35
N LYS A 295 28.26 20.34 64.97
CA LYS A 295 28.93 19.23 64.25
C LYS A 295 27.97 18.41 63.37
N LEU A 296 26.64 18.52 63.55
CA LEU A 296 25.62 17.82 62.76
C LEU A 296 25.19 18.64 61.52
N THR A 297 25.51 19.91 61.45
CA THR A 297 25.29 20.83 60.32
C THR A 297 26.52 20.93 59.42
#